data_4827616b09df49b81c7e00aff0e01d04
#
_entry.id   4827616b09df49b81c7e00aff0e01d04
#
_cell.length_a   1.000
_cell.length_b   1.000
_cell.length_c   1.000
_cell.angle_alpha   90.00
_cell.angle_beta   90.00
_cell.angle_gamma   90.00
#
_symmetry.space_group_name_H-M   'P 1'
#
loop_
_entity.id
_entity.type
_entity.pdbx_description
1 polymer ?
#
loop_
_entity_poly.entity_id
_entity_poly.type
_entity_poly.pdbx_seq_one_letter_code
_entity_poly.pdbx_strand_id
1 'polypeptide(L)' 'MIIETVFALLLLQDHKIIEHRYHESLSSCMKARRYAMKDRSPTDRVIFKCIQSKANVEVYMGEKKITSLILD' A
#
# COMPACT_ATOMS: atom_id res chain seq x y z
N MET A 1 -11.59 -15.62 -8.29
CA MET A 1 -10.54 -14.86 -7.61
C MET A 1 -9.43 -14.55 -8.59
N ILE A 2 -9.07 -13.29 -8.70
CA ILE A 2 -8.05 -12.83 -9.64
C ILE A 2 -6.84 -12.39 -8.82
N ILE A 3 -5.66 -12.75 -9.28
CA ILE A 3 -4.41 -12.29 -8.66
C ILE A 3 -3.77 -11.26 -9.59
N GLU A 4 -3.57 -10.06 -9.08
CA GLU A 4 -2.94 -8.98 -9.82
C GLU A 4 -1.74 -8.43 -9.05
N THR A 5 -0.79 -7.87 -9.78
CA THR A 5 0.34 -7.16 -9.19
C THR A 5 -0.09 -5.74 -8.85
N VAL A 6 0.10 -5.34 -7.61
CA VAL A 6 -0.21 -3.99 -7.14
C VAL A 6 0.99 -3.42 -6.39
N PHE A 7 0.96 -2.12 -6.18
CA PHE A 7 1.93 -1.44 -5.33
C PHE A 7 1.25 -1.07 -4.03
N ALA A 8 1.82 -1.49 -2.94
CA ALA A 8 1.26 -1.23 -1.63
C ALA A 8 2.11 -0.20 -0.88
N LEU A 9 1.45 0.83 -0.38
CA LEU A 9 2.06 1.78 0.54
C LEU A 9 1.83 1.27 1.95
N LEU A 10 2.93 0.91 2.59
CA LEU A 10 2.90 0.38 3.96
C LEU A 10 3.31 1.46 4.94
N LEU A 11 2.56 1.59 6.01
CA LEU A 11 2.91 2.41 7.15
C LEU A 11 3.39 1.48 8.26
N LEU A 12 4.68 1.60 8.60
CA LEU A 12 5.29 0.78 9.64
C LEU A 12 5.60 1.62 10.86
N GLN A 13 5.30 1.09 12.02
CA GLN A 13 5.70 1.66 13.29
C GLN A 13 6.38 0.57 14.12
N ASP A 14 7.62 0.82 14.54
CA ASP A 14 8.44 -0.14 15.28
C ASP A 14 8.51 -1.50 14.58
N HIS A 15 8.72 -1.47 13.27
CA HIS A 15 8.81 -2.64 12.38
C HIS A 15 7.51 -3.43 12.20
N LYS A 16 6.38 -2.87 12.64
CA LYS A 16 5.07 -3.49 12.45
C LYS A 16 4.25 -2.70 11.44
N ILE A 17 3.58 -3.41 10.55
CA ILE A 17 2.67 -2.79 9.58
C ILE A 17 1.39 -2.43 10.32
N ILE A 18 1.10 -1.13 10.43
CA ILE A 18 -0.12 -0.64 11.08
C ILE A 18 -1.20 -0.21 10.11
N GLU A 19 -0.80 0.19 8.90
CA GLU A 19 -1.71 0.53 7.81
C GLU A 19 -1.13 0.13 6.49
N HIS A 20 -2.00 -0.10 5.52
CA HIS A 20 -1.59 -0.35 4.14
C HIS A 20 -2.62 0.25 3.19
N ARG A 21 -2.16 0.71 2.03
CA ARG A 21 -2.99 1.21 0.95
C ARG A 21 -2.51 0.66 -0.37
N TYR A 22 -3.41 0.48 -1.30
CA TYR A 22 -3.11 -0.11 -2.59
C TYR A 22 -3.09 0.96 -3.68
N HIS A 23 -2.12 0.85 -4.57
CA HIS A 23 -1.99 1.73 -5.73
C HIS A 23 -1.77 0.89 -6.98
N GLU A 24 -2.28 1.37 -8.10
CA GLU A 24 -2.16 0.66 -9.37
C GLU A 24 -0.79 0.81 -10.00
N SER A 25 -0.03 1.83 -9.62
CA SER A 25 1.30 2.09 -10.16
C SER A 25 2.28 2.51 -9.08
N LEU A 26 3.56 2.30 -9.36
CA LEU A 26 4.63 2.76 -8.46
C LEU A 26 4.62 4.29 -8.33
N SER A 27 4.38 4.97 -9.43
CA SER A 27 4.29 6.44 -9.44
C SER A 27 3.23 6.96 -8.48
N SER A 28 2.04 6.35 -8.50
CA SER A 28 0.95 6.70 -7.59
C SER A 28 1.32 6.42 -6.13
N CYS A 29 1.95 5.28 -5.87
CA CYS A 29 2.39 4.88 -4.54
C CYS A 29 3.44 5.86 -3.99
N MET A 30 4.43 6.23 -4.80
CA MET A 30 5.48 7.16 -4.39
C MET A 30 4.94 8.56 -4.15
N LYS A 31 3.96 8.98 -4.93
CA LYS A 31 3.30 10.27 -4.75
C LYS A 31 2.54 10.30 -3.41
N ALA A 32 1.79 9.25 -3.11
CA ALA A 32 1.07 9.14 -1.85
C ALA A 32 2.03 9.10 -0.66
N ARG A 33 3.15 8.38 -0.80
CA ARG A 33 4.20 8.33 0.22
C ARG A 33 4.74 9.73 0.50
N ARG A 34 5.00 10.50 -0.54
CA ARG A 34 5.54 11.86 -0.40
C ARG A 34 4.57 12.77 0.35
N TYR A 35 3.28 12.71 0.02
CA TYR A 35 2.26 13.47 0.72
C TYR A 35 2.13 13.06 2.18
N ALA A 36 2.15 11.79 2.46
CA ALA A 36 2.05 11.27 3.83
C ALA A 36 3.24 11.71 4.69
N MET A 37 4.43 11.74 4.12
CA MET A 37 5.64 12.15 4.84
C MET A 37 5.65 13.64 5.18
N LYS A 38 4.99 14.48 4.39
CA LYS A 38 4.92 15.93 4.65
C LYS A 38 4.20 16.26 5.96
N ASP A 39 3.23 15.45 6.34
CA ASP A 39 2.41 15.68 7.52
C ASP A 39 2.97 15.05 8.79
N ARG A 40 4.15 14.42 8.68
CA ARG A 40 4.77 13.72 9.81
C ARG A 40 5.93 14.52 10.40
N SER A 41 6.00 14.50 11.71
CA SER A 41 7.12 15.10 12.43
C SER A 41 8.38 14.22 12.28
N PRO A 42 9.58 14.81 12.24
CA PRO A 42 10.81 14.03 12.22
C PRO A 42 11.02 13.12 13.44
N THR A 43 10.27 13.39 14.51
CA THR A 43 10.35 12.57 15.74
C THR A 43 9.47 11.34 15.70
N ASP A 44 8.56 11.25 14.72
CA ASP A 44 7.71 10.08 14.56
C ASP A 44 8.54 8.87 14.11
N ARG A 45 8.36 7.75 14.80
CA ARG A 45 9.04 6.49 14.47
C ARG A 45 8.27 5.71 13.41
N VAL A 46 7.83 6.40 12.39
CA VAL A 46 6.99 5.84 11.35
C VAL A 46 7.76 5.81 10.05
N ILE A 47 7.71 4.67 9.35
CA ILE A 47 8.36 4.49 8.07
C ILE A 47 7.29 4.18 7.03
N PHE A 48 7.37 4.85 5.88
CA PHE A 48 6.52 4.55 4.73
C PHE A 48 7.33 3.79 3.69
N LYS A 49 6.79 2.68 3.22
CA LYS A 49 7.41 1.88 2.16
C LYS A 49 6.42 1.63 1.04
N CYS A 50 6.90 1.75 -0.20
CA CYS A 50 6.17 1.28 -1.38
C CYS A 50 6.76 -0.06 -1.78
N ILE A 51 5.93 -1.10 -1.79
CA ILE A 51 6.35 -2.43 -2.22
C ILE A 51 5.50 -2.90 -3.38
N GLN A 52 6.10 -3.70 -4.25
CA GLN A 52 5.37 -4.42 -5.28
C GLN A 52 4.94 -5.76 -4.69
N SER A 53 3.66 -6.07 -4.81
CA SER A 53 3.11 -7.31 -4.25
C SER A 53 1.99 -7.83 -5.12
N LYS A 54 1.72 -9.11 -5.00
CA LYS A 54 0.53 -9.70 -5.60
C LYS A 54 -0.63 -9.53 -4.63
N ALA A 55 -1.82 -9.35 -5.18
CA ALA A 55 -3.02 -9.16 -4.38
C ALA A 55 -4.17 -9.99 -4.95
N ASN A 56 -5.01 -10.49 -4.06
CA ASN A 56 -6.28 -11.09 -4.46
C ASN A 56 -7.27 -9.97 -4.76
N VAL A 57 -7.84 -10.03 -5.96
CA VAL A 57 -8.77 -9.02 -6.45
C VAL A 57 -10.09 -9.69 -6.76
N GLU A 58 -11.17 -9.09 -6.30
CA GLU A 58 -12.53 -9.49 -6.66
C GLU A 58 -13.16 -8.41 -7.52
N VAL A 59 -13.91 -8.84 -8.54
CA VAL A 59 -14.70 -7.94 -9.36
C VAL A 59 -16.15 -8.07 -8.93
N TYR A 60 -16.71 -6.96 -8.48
CA TYR A 60 -18.11 -6.89 -8.07
C TYR A 60 -18.75 -5.68 -8.71
N MET A 61 -19.85 -5.93 -9.46
CA MET A 61 -20.57 -4.87 -10.18
C MET A 61 -19.68 -3.99 -11.08
N GLY A 62 -18.68 -4.63 -11.72
CA GLY A 62 -17.76 -3.92 -12.61
C GLY A 62 -16.63 -3.19 -11.91
N GLU A 63 -16.58 -3.22 -10.59
CA GLU A 63 -15.49 -2.60 -9.82
C GLU A 63 -14.53 -3.65 -9.27
N LYS A 64 -13.25 -3.36 -9.35
CA LYS A 64 -12.22 -4.20 -8.77
C LYS A 64 -12.01 -3.83 -7.31
N LYS A 65 -12.03 -4.82 -6.46
CA LYS A 65 -11.78 -4.65 -5.04
C LYS A 65 -10.66 -5.57 -4.60
N ILE A 66 -9.66 -4.99 -3.96
CA ILE A 66 -8.54 -5.75 -3.40
C ILE A 66 -8.98 -6.29 -2.06
N THR A 67 -8.98 -7.62 -1.93
CA THR A 67 -9.43 -8.29 -0.71
C THR A 67 -8.30 -8.61 0.24
N SER A 68 -7.11 -8.88 -0.29
CA SER A 68 -5.94 -9.17 0.55
C SER A 68 -4.65 -9.04 -0.24
N LEU A 69 -3.55 -8.76 0.44
CA LEU A 69 -2.21 -8.84 -0.13
C LEU A 69 -1.64 -10.24 0.06
N ILE A 70 -0.92 -10.69 -0.95
CA ILE A 70 -0.13 -11.91 -0.85
C ILE A 70 1.30 -11.47 -0.57
N LEU A 71 1.68 -11.50 0.69
CA LEU A 71 3.03 -11.13 1.13
C LEU A 71 3.86 -12.40 1.29
N ASP A 72 4.91 -12.50 0.50
CA ASP A 72 5.87 -13.60 0.62
C ASP A 72 6.95 -13.27 1.63
#